data_fe3a9eba43c35fe8638e76578b7fcd09
#
_entry.id   fe3a9eba43c35fe8638e76578b7fcd09
#
_cell.length_a   1.000
_cell.length_b   1.000
_cell.length_c   1.000
_cell.angle_alpha   90.00
_cell.angle_beta   90.00
_cell.angle_gamma   90.00
#
_symmetry.space_group_name_H-M   'P 1'
#
loop_
_entity.id
_entity.type
_entity.pdbx_description
1 polymer ?
#
loop_
_entity_poly.entity_id
_entity_poly.type
_entity_poly.pdbx_seq_one_letter_code
_entity_poly.pdbx_strand_id
1 'polypeptide(L)'
;MNHIENLMQRYPALAVCEQDITAAVEMLINTYKNGGKVLLCGNGGSAADCDHIAGELLKGFLSLRPVSDTTIPSPLRENLQGSLPAVSLPSLTAALTASLNDLDPSYAYAQLLYGLCKPGDVLIAISTSGNAQNVGHAATLARALGGKVLALTGEGGGKLAGLADVTVRVPAKETYKIQEYHLPVYHALCAAVESALFD
;
A
#
# COMPACT_ATOMS: atom_id res chain seq x y z
N MET A 1 -6.32 22.24 -2.40
CA MET A 1 -7.42 21.49 -1.72
C MET A 1 -6.81 20.24 -1.13
N ASN A 2 -7.06 19.94 0.12
CA ASN A 2 -6.55 18.73 0.77
C ASN A 2 -7.13 17.49 0.07
N HIS A 3 -6.30 16.50 -0.30
CA HIS A 3 -6.73 15.29 -1.01
C HIS A 3 -7.75 14.47 -0.22
N ILE A 4 -7.66 14.48 1.12
CA ILE A 4 -8.63 13.80 1.99
C ILE A 4 -9.97 14.52 1.97
N GLU A 5 -10.00 15.86 2.08
CA GLU A 5 -11.24 16.65 1.97
C GLU A 5 -11.93 16.42 0.61
N ASN A 6 -11.16 16.40 -0.47
CA ASN A 6 -11.68 16.08 -1.81
C ASN A 6 -12.26 14.67 -1.87
N LEU A 7 -11.61 13.69 -1.24
CA LEU A 7 -12.13 12.33 -1.15
C LEU A 7 -13.47 12.29 -0.42
N MET A 8 -13.60 12.97 0.74
CA MET A 8 -14.84 13.02 1.52
C MET A 8 -15.99 13.71 0.77
N GLN A 9 -15.68 14.76 0.01
CA GLN A 9 -16.68 15.43 -0.84
C GLN A 9 -17.19 14.52 -1.97
N ARG A 10 -16.33 13.77 -2.62
CA ARG A 10 -16.67 12.85 -3.71
C ARG A 10 -17.34 11.56 -3.21
N TYR A 11 -16.98 11.11 -2.04
CA TYR A 11 -17.44 9.86 -1.43
C TYR A 11 -17.82 10.06 0.04
N PRO A 12 -18.96 10.73 0.34
CA PRO A 12 -19.35 11.07 1.71
C PRO A 12 -19.46 9.87 2.65
N ALA A 13 -19.75 8.68 2.12
CA ALA A 13 -19.79 7.45 2.92
C ALA A 13 -18.46 7.10 3.57
N LEU A 14 -17.31 7.56 3.01
CA LEU A 14 -15.97 7.32 3.56
C LEU A 14 -15.65 8.19 4.79
N ALA A 15 -16.50 9.16 5.16
CA ALA A 15 -16.30 9.99 6.35
C ALA A 15 -16.14 9.16 7.64
N VAL A 16 -16.72 7.96 7.69
CA VAL A 16 -16.58 7.04 8.84
C VAL A 16 -15.16 6.53 9.05
N CYS A 17 -14.29 6.57 8.03
CA CYS A 17 -12.90 6.15 8.11
C CYS A 17 -11.90 7.28 7.78
N GLU A 18 -12.33 8.54 7.81
CA GLU A 18 -11.47 9.70 7.52
C GLU A 18 -10.24 9.77 8.42
N GLN A 19 -10.39 9.51 9.73
CA GLN A 19 -9.28 9.51 10.68
C GLN A 19 -8.27 8.40 10.38
N ASP A 20 -8.74 7.21 10.02
CA ASP A 20 -7.88 6.10 9.65
C ASP A 20 -7.11 6.39 8.34
N ILE A 21 -7.77 7.03 7.36
CA ILE A 21 -7.14 7.47 6.11
C ILE A 21 -6.07 8.52 6.39
N THR A 22 -6.35 9.48 7.27
CA THR A 22 -5.37 10.50 7.68
C THR A 22 -4.15 9.86 8.35
N ALA A 23 -4.37 8.94 9.29
CA ALA A 23 -3.29 8.20 9.96
C ALA A 23 -2.47 7.35 8.96
N ALA A 24 -3.12 6.78 7.94
CA ALA A 24 -2.44 6.04 6.87
C ALA A 24 -1.52 6.95 6.04
N VAL A 25 -1.97 8.15 5.66
CA VAL A 25 -1.15 9.15 4.96
C VAL A 25 0.06 9.53 5.80
N GLU A 26 -0.12 9.85 7.08
CA GLU A 26 0.97 10.20 7.99
C GLU A 26 2.00 9.07 8.14
N MET A 27 1.52 7.83 8.27
CA MET A 27 2.38 6.64 8.32
C MET A 27 3.25 6.51 7.06
N LEU A 28 2.67 6.64 5.87
CA LEU A 28 3.37 6.52 4.60
C LEU A 28 4.38 7.65 4.40
N ILE A 29 4.01 8.91 4.70
CA ILE A 29 4.91 10.07 4.65
C ILE A 29 6.11 9.85 5.56
N ASN A 30 5.87 9.44 6.81
CA ASN A 30 6.94 9.18 7.78
C ASN A 30 7.86 8.04 7.32
N THR A 31 7.31 6.99 6.71
CA THR A 31 8.10 5.90 6.15
C THR A 31 9.08 6.40 5.09
N TYR A 32 8.61 7.14 4.11
CA TYR A 32 9.47 7.66 3.05
C TYR A 32 10.48 8.70 3.54
N LYS A 33 10.08 9.60 4.45
CA LYS A 33 11.01 10.58 5.06
C LYS A 33 12.16 9.91 5.81
N ASN A 34 11.95 8.71 6.31
CA ASN A 34 12.98 7.92 7.02
C ASN A 34 13.69 6.90 6.11
N GLY A 35 13.54 6.99 4.79
CA GLY A 35 14.23 6.12 3.83
C GLY A 35 13.66 4.70 3.72
N GLY A 36 12.48 4.45 4.28
CA GLY A 36 11.76 3.19 4.12
C GLY A 36 11.06 3.07 2.76
N LYS A 37 10.46 1.91 2.53
CA LYS A 37 9.67 1.61 1.34
C LYS A 37 8.32 1.00 1.69
N VAL A 38 7.46 0.91 0.69
CA VAL A 38 6.16 0.24 0.79
C VAL A 38 6.24 -1.13 0.12
N LEU A 39 5.73 -2.14 0.81
CA LEU A 39 5.49 -3.49 0.30
C LEU A 39 3.99 -3.71 0.28
N LEU A 40 3.46 -4.41 -0.72
CA LEU A 40 2.02 -4.59 -0.87
C LEU A 40 1.67 -6.07 -1.07
N CYS A 41 0.60 -6.53 -0.43
CA CYS A 41 0.04 -7.86 -0.68
C CYS A 41 -1.49 -7.85 -0.65
N GLY A 42 -2.08 -8.70 -1.46
CA GLY A 42 -3.52 -8.90 -1.60
C GLY A 42 -3.83 -10.01 -2.60
N ASN A 43 -5.06 -10.47 -2.65
CA ASN A 43 -5.48 -11.56 -3.52
C ASN A 43 -6.50 -11.09 -4.56
N GLY A 44 -6.49 -11.67 -5.75
CA GLY A 44 -7.46 -11.37 -6.81
C GLY A 44 -7.48 -9.89 -7.20
N GLY A 45 -8.64 -9.22 -7.10
CA GLY A 45 -8.76 -7.77 -7.35
C GLY A 45 -7.87 -6.94 -6.44
N SER A 46 -7.71 -7.34 -5.18
CA SER A 46 -6.77 -6.67 -4.26
C SER A 46 -5.29 -6.85 -4.65
N ALA A 47 -4.93 -7.89 -5.41
CA ALA A 47 -3.60 -8.00 -6.00
C ALA A 47 -3.40 -6.98 -7.13
N ALA A 48 -4.44 -6.77 -7.96
CA ALA A 48 -4.43 -5.71 -8.97
C ALA A 48 -4.34 -4.32 -8.34
N ASP A 49 -5.02 -4.08 -7.21
CA ASP A 49 -4.87 -2.84 -6.43
C ASP A 49 -3.43 -2.64 -5.95
N CYS A 50 -2.74 -3.72 -5.52
CA CYS A 50 -1.31 -3.63 -5.14
C CYS A 50 -0.44 -3.14 -6.29
N ASP A 51 -0.66 -3.65 -7.51
CA ASP A 51 0.08 -3.24 -8.70
C ASP A 51 -0.23 -1.78 -9.07
N HIS A 52 -1.48 -1.38 -8.97
CA HIS A 52 -1.92 -0.01 -9.22
C HIS A 52 -1.26 0.97 -8.23
N ILE A 53 -1.34 0.71 -6.93
CA ILE A 53 -0.70 1.54 -5.91
C ILE A 53 0.81 1.64 -6.14
N ALA A 54 1.47 0.51 -6.42
CA ALA A 54 2.91 0.52 -6.71
C ALA A 54 3.25 1.38 -7.93
N GLY A 55 2.43 1.32 -8.98
CA GLY A 55 2.58 2.14 -10.18
C GLY A 55 2.49 3.64 -9.89
N GLU A 56 1.51 4.07 -9.06
CA GLU A 56 1.34 5.48 -8.70
C GLU A 56 2.45 6.01 -7.76
N LEU A 57 3.03 5.15 -6.96
CA LEU A 57 4.16 5.52 -6.09
C LEU A 57 5.49 5.60 -6.84
N LEU A 58 5.74 4.67 -7.78
CA LEU A 58 7.01 4.55 -8.50
C LEU A 58 7.26 5.65 -9.55
N LYS A 59 6.22 6.37 -9.99
CA LYS A 59 6.31 7.50 -10.93
C LYS A 59 5.39 8.64 -10.49
N GLY A 60 5.47 9.79 -11.14
CA GLY A 60 4.53 10.90 -10.91
C GLY A 60 3.08 10.47 -11.11
N PHE A 61 2.22 10.78 -10.15
CA PHE A 61 0.78 10.51 -10.20
C PHE A 61 0.01 11.76 -10.65
N LEU A 62 0.01 12.79 -9.83
CA LEU A 62 -0.61 14.09 -10.14
C LEU A 62 0.43 15.17 -10.45
N SER A 63 1.67 14.97 -10.06
CA SER A 63 2.80 15.87 -10.26
C SER A 63 3.88 15.21 -11.11
N LEU A 64 4.67 16.03 -11.82
CA LEU A 64 5.75 15.51 -12.68
C LEU A 64 6.95 14.96 -11.90
N ARG A 65 7.11 15.32 -10.63
CA ARG A 65 8.23 14.91 -9.76
C ARG A 65 9.60 15.02 -10.46
N PRO A 66 10.08 16.22 -10.82
CA PRO A 66 11.33 16.37 -11.54
C PRO A 66 12.51 15.82 -10.72
N VAL A 67 13.44 15.10 -11.39
CA VAL A 67 14.65 14.56 -10.75
C VAL A 67 15.71 15.65 -10.70
N SER A 68 16.15 16.02 -9.49
CA SER A 68 17.17 17.06 -9.25
C SER A 68 18.59 16.50 -9.04
N ASP A 69 18.76 15.17 -8.92
CA ASP A 69 20.05 14.53 -8.67
C ASP A 69 21.00 14.74 -9.85
N THR A 70 22.02 15.55 -9.67
CA THR A 70 23.02 15.90 -10.69
C THR A 70 24.04 14.79 -10.94
N THR A 71 24.07 13.72 -10.15
CA THR A 71 24.90 12.54 -10.40
C THR A 71 24.35 11.70 -11.57
N ILE A 72 23.06 11.88 -11.86
CA ILE A 72 22.41 11.21 -13.00
C ILE A 72 22.70 12.02 -14.28
N PRO A 73 23.24 11.40 -15.36
CA PRO A 73 23.51 12.08 -16.63
C PRO A 73 22.28 12.75 -17.23
N SER A 74 22.48 13.93 -17.87
CA SER A 74 21.42 14.81 -18.35
C SER A 74 20.33 14.10 -19.16
N PRO A 75 20.56 13.29 -20.21
CA PRO A 75 19.46 12.69 -20.95
C PRO A 75 18.57 11.77 -20.09
N LEU A 76 19.14 11.06 -19.12
CA LEU A 76 18.38 10.20 -18.21
C LEU A 76 17.59 11.03 -17.19
N ARG A 77 18.25 11.97 -16.53
CA ARG A 77 17.63 12.81 -15.50
C ARG A 77 16.41 13.57 -16.03
N GLU A 78 16.49 14.09 -17.24
CA GLU A 78 15.39 14.86 -17.87
C GLU A 78 14.19 14.00 -18.27
N ASN A 79 14.37 12.67 -18.41
CA ASN A 79 13.33 11.72 -18.77
C ASN A 79 12.87 10.81 -17.63
N LEU A 80 13.42 10.98 -16.43
CA LEU A 80 13.00 10.28 -15.23
C LEU A 80 12.10 11.16 -14.36
N GLN A 81 11.31 10.52 -13.53
CA GLN A 81 10.49 11.16 -12.50
C GLN A 81 10.93 10.67 -11.12
N GLY A 82 10.79 11.52 -10.10
CA GLY A 82 11.02 11.16 -8.71
C GLY A 82 10.13 9.99 -8.31
N SER A 83 10.73 9.02 -7.62
CA SER A 83 10.12 7.74 -7.30
C SER A 83 10.02 7.55 -5.79
N LEU A 84 8.92 6.95 -5.35
CA LEU A 84 8.72 6.45 -4.01
C LEU A 84 8.82 4.93 -4.04
N PRO A 85 9.82 4.30 -3.39
CA PRO A 85 10.04 2.87 -3.49
C PRO A 85 8.83 2.06 -3.02
N ALA A 86 8.25 1.28 -3.93
CA ALA A 86 7.11 0.41 -3.66
C ALA A 86 7.26 -0.93 -4.40
N VAL A 87 6.89 -2.04 -3.76
CA VAL A 87 6.97 -3.38 -4.35
C VAL A 87 5.64 -4.11 -4.15
N SER A 88 4.96 -4.41 -5.26
CA SER A 88 3.82 -5.31 -5.25
C SER A 88 4.31 -6.76 -5.20
N LEU A 89 4.08 -7.45 -4.08
CA LEU A 89 4.46 -8.86 -3.93
C LEU A 89 3.73 -9.77 -4.93
N PRO A 90 2.44 -9.55 -5.26
CA PRO A 90 1.75 -10.30 -6.32
C PRO A 90 2.46 -10.27 -7.68
N SER A 91 3.12 -9.17 -8.03
CA SER A 91 3.83 -9.01 -9.32
C SER A 91 5.17 -9.75 -9.39
N LEU A 92 5.67 -10.29 -8.29
CA LEU A 92 6.86 -11.14 -8.27
C LEU A 92 6.52 -12.56 -8.73
N THR A 93 5.96 -12.70 -9.92
CA THR A 93 5.28 -13.90 -10.43
C THR A 93 6.11 -15.17 -10.28
N ALA A 94 7.38 -15.16 -10.68
CA ALA A 94 8.23 -16.35 -10.61
C ALA A 94 8.45 -16.80 -9.14
N ALA A 95 8.78 -15.87 -8.25
CA ALA A 95 9.02 -16.17 -6.84
C ALA A 95 7.70 -16.55 -6.13
N LEU A 96 6.59 -15.89 -6.48
CA LEU A 96 5.27 -16.20 -5.91
C LEU A 96 4.82 -17.61 -6.32
N THR A 97 4.88 -17.94 -7.61
CA THR A 97 4.44 -19.26 -8.11
C THR A 97 5.34 -20.39 -7.61
N ALA A 98 6.67 -20.17 -7.49
CA ALA A 98 7.56 -21.12 -6.84
C ALA A 98 7.19 -21.34 -5.37
N SER A 99 6.94 -20.25 -4.62
CA SER A 99 6.52 -20.35 -3.21
C SER A 99 5.18 -21.09 -3.05
N LEU A 100 4.23 -20.87 -3.97
CA LEU A 100 2.93 -21.58 -3.98
C LEU A 100 3.08 -23.07 -4.26
N ASN A 101 4.07 -23.47 -5.04
CA ASN A 101 4.34 -24.87 -5.40
C ASN A 101 5.16 -25.61 -4.35
N ASP A 102 6.16 -24.95 -3.78
CA ASP A 102 7.19 -25.60 -2.97
C ASP A 102 6.91 -25.51 -1.45
N LEU A 103 6.06 -24.56 -1.03
CA LEU A 103 5.74 -24.28 0.37
C LEU A 103 4.23 -24.39 0.60
N ASP A 104 3.80 -24.26 1.87
CA ASP A 104 2.39 -24.05 2.17
C ASP A 104 1.95 -22.69 1.55
N PRO A 105 0.95 -22.69 0.64
CA PRO A 105 0.48 -21.49 -0.05
C PRO A 105 0.07 -20.35 0.88
N SER A 106 -0.35 -20.66 2.11
CA SER A 106 -0.71 -19.64 3.10
C SER A 106 0.47 -18.77 3.56
N TYR A 107 1.71 -19.16 3.31
CA TYR A 107 2.92 -18.43 3.65
C TYR A 107 3.58 -17.73 2.44
N ALA A 108 3.03 -17.84 1.23
CA ALA A 108 3.70 -17.35 0.03
C ALA A 108 4.06 -15.86 0.13
N TYR A 109 3.15 -14.97 0.55
CA TYR A 109 3.47 -13.55 0.73
C TYR A 109 4.46 -13.31 1.87
N ALA A 110 4.38 -14.08 2.95
CA ALA A 110 5.35 -13.98 4.04
C ALA A 110 6.76 -14.37 3.55
N GLN A 111 6.89 -15.40 2.71
CA GLN A 111 8.17 -15.81 2.11
C GLN A 111 8.79 -14.68 1.28
N LEU A 112 8.01 -14.02 0.41
CA LEU A 112 8.48 -12.90 -0.40
C LEU A 112 8.86 -11.71 0.48
N LEU A 113 8.03 -11.42 1.48
CA LEU A 113 8.24 -10.33 2.41
C LEU A 113 9.53 -10.50 3.22
N TYR A 114 9.85 -11.73 3.64
CA TYR A 114 11.06 -12.04 4.42
C TYR A 114 12.35 -11.60 3.72
N GLY A 115 12.39 -11.74 2.39
CA GLY A 115 13.55 -11.30 1.59
C GLY A 115 13.64 -9.78 1.38
N LEU A 116 12.56 -9.04 1.56
CA LEU A 116 12.43 -7.65 1.11
C LEU A 116 12.24 -6.64 2.23
N CYS A 117 11.54 -7.02 3.32
CA CYS A 117 11.16 -6.12 4.40
C CYS A 117 12.36 -5.80 5.30
N LYS A 118 12.48 -4.52 5.65
CA LYS A 118 13.46 -3.98 6.59
C LYS A 118 12.74 -3.20 7.69
N PRO A 119 13.38 -3.00 8.86
CA PRO A 119 12.84 -2.10 9.88
C PRO A 119 12.53 -0.72 9.29
N GLY A 120 11.36 -0.18 9.62
CA GLY A 120 10.90 1.12 9.11
C GLY A 120 10.10 1.05 7.79
N ASP A 121 10.03 -0.09 7.12
CA ASP A 121 9.15 -0.29 5.97
C ASP A 121 7.68 -0.39 6.39
N VAL A 122 6.77 -0.20 5.44
CA VAL A 122 5.33 -0.42 5.62
C VAL A 122 4.85 -1.53 4.69
N LEU A 123 4.12 -2.50 5.24
CA LEU A 123 3.30 -3.42 4.46
C LEU A 123 1.88 -2.84 4.33
N ILE A 124 1.43 -2.56 3.10
CA ILE A 124 0.01 -2.36 2.80
C ILE A 124 -0.62 -3.73 2.54
N ALA A 125 -1.44 -4.17 3.47
CA ALA A 125 -2.09 -5.47 3.48
C ALA A 125 -3.56 -5.31 3.06
N ILE A 126 -3.95 -5.79 1.88
CA ILE A 126 -5.29 -5.60 1.32
C ILE A 126 -6.07 -6.91 1.41
N SER A 127 -7.15 -6.89 2.19
CA SER A 127 -8.06 -8.04 2.32
C SER A 127 -9.48 -7.56 2.60
N THR A 128 -10.39 -7.75 1.67
CA THR A 128 -11.79 -7.30 1.79
C THR A 128 -12.49 -7.86 3.04
N SER A 129 -12.29 -9.12 3.36
CA SER A 129 -12.81 -9.76 4.58
C SER A 129 -11.94 -9.51 5.83
N GLY A 130 -10.69 -9.08 5.64
CA GLY A 130 -9.68 -9.03 6.69
C GLY A 130 -9.26 -10.41 7.24
N ASN A 131 -9.60 -11.51 6.55
CA ASN A 131 -9.37 -12.87 7.04
C ASN A 131 -8.54 -13.75 6.09
N ALA A 132 -7.97 -13.18 5.01
CA ALA A 132 -7.08 -13.91 4.12
C ALA A 132 -5.82 -14.35 4.87
N GLN A 133 -5.60 -15.66 4.97
CA GLN A 133 -4.56 -16.24 5.83
C GLN A 133 -3.14 -15.83 5.36
N ASN A 134 -2.88 -15.87 4.06
CA ASN A 134 -1.60 -15.47 3.47
C ASN A 134 -1.27 -13.99 3.73
N VAL A 135 -2.27 -13.10 3.68
CA VAL A 135 -2.12 -11.68 4.02
C VAL A 135 -1.87 -11.50 5.52
N GLY A 136 -2.55 -12.26 6.37
CA GLY A 136 -2.36 -12.25 7.82
C GLY A 136 -0.95 -12.71 8.23
N HIS A 137 -0.41 -13.77 7.59
CA HIS A 137 0.97 -14.22 7.83
C HIS A 137 2.00 -13.17 7.42
N ALA A 138 1.79 -12.49 6.27
CA ALA A 138 2.64 -11.40 5.85
C ALA A 138 2.60 -10.23 6.84
N ALA A 139 1.42 -9.84 7.34
CA ALA A 139 1.26 -8.77 8.33
C ALA A 139 1.97 -9.13 9.66
N THR A 140 1.83 -10.36 10.13
CA THR A 140 2.52 -10.84 11.33
C THR A 140 4.04 -10.77 11.16
N LEU A 141 4.55 -11.19 10.01
CA LEU A 141 5.99 -11.18 9.72
C LEU A 141 6.54 -9.75 9.58
N ALA A 142 5.80 -8.84 8.89
CA ALA A 142 6.21 -7.45 8.77
C ALA A 142 6.50 -6.81 10.13
N ARG A 143 5.60 -7.00 11.09
CA ARG A 143 5.77 -6.51 12.47
C ARG A 143 6.97 -7.15 13.17
N ALA A 144 7.15 -8.47 13.02
CA ALA A 144 8.29 -9.19 13.60
C ALA A 144 9.64 -8.69 13.07
N LEU A 145 9.68 -8.18 11.82
CA LEU A 145 10.87 -7.61 11.19
C LEU A 145 11.05 -6.11 11.48
N GLY A 146 10.21 -5.50 12.34
CA GLY A 146 10.28 -4.07 12.68
C GLY A 146 9.64 -3.15 11.64
N GLY A 147 8.87 -3.69 10.71
CA GLY A 147 8.00 -2.94 9.80
C GLY A 147 6.67 -2.59 10.45
N LYS A 148 5.90 -1.69 9.81
CA LYS A 148 4.52 -1.34 10.17
C LYS A 148 3.55 -1.97 9.19
N VAL A 149 2.29 -2.07 9.60
CA VAL A 149 1.21 -2.63 8.78
C VAL A 149 0.06 -1.63 8.66
N LEU A 150 -0.26 -1.28 7.41
CA LEU A 150 -1.47 -0.58 7.01
C LEU A 150 -2.42 -1.59 6.37
N ALA A 151 -3.60 -1.79 6.95
CA ALA A 151 -4.61 -2.67 6.39
C ALA A 151 -5.70 -1.89 5.65
N LEU A 152 -6.11 -2.38 4.48
CA LEU A 152 -7.31 -1.95 3.77
C LEU A 152 -8.33 -3.10 3.79
N THR A 153 -9.50 -2.86 4.40
CA THR A 153 -10.52 -3.90 4.63
C THR A 153 -11.93 -3.35 4.40
N GLY A 154 -12.92 -4.24 4.40
CA GLY A 154 -14.32 -3.86 4.59
C GLY A 154 -14.62 -3.51 6.05
N GLU A 155 -15.87 -3.17 6.36
CA GLU A 155 -16.30 -2.62 7.65
C GLU A 155 -15.96 -3.50 8.86
N GLY A 156 -15.91 -4.83 8.66
CA GLY A 156 -15.64 -5.79 9.74
C GLY A 156 -14.17 -5.83 10.18
N GLY A 157 -13.22 -5.42 9.34
CA GLY A 157 -11.78 -5.44 9.63
C GLY A 157 -11.14 -6.83 9.74
N GLY A 158 -11.92 -7.84 10.12
CA GLY A 158 -11.45 -9.21 10.32
C GLY A 158 -10.29 -9.34 11.30
N LYS A 159 -9.55 -10.44 11.22
CA LYS A 159 -8.34 -10.69 12.02
C LYS A 159 -7.21 -9.70 11.71
N LEU A 160 -7.17 -9.22 10.46
CA LEU A 160 -6.13 -8.32 9.98
C LEU A 160 -6.11 -6.98 10.74
N ALA A 161 -7.29 -6.48 11.15
CA ALA A 161 -7.40 -5.26 11.95
C ALA A 161 -6.66 -5.36 13.30
N GLY A 162 -6.58 -6.54 13.90
CA GLY A 162 -5.81 -6.78 15.12
C GLY A 162 -4.30 -6.93 14.91
N LEU A 163 -3.86 -7.05 13.66
CA LEU A 163 -2.44 -7.17 13.27
C LEU A 163 -1.87 -5.86 12.73
N ALA A 164 -2.72 -4.91 12.33
CA ALA A 164 -2.31 -3.67 11.69
C ALA A 164 -2.10 -2.55 12.71
N ASP A 165 -1.18 -1.63 12.39
CA ASP A 165 -0.96 -0.39 13.13
C ASP A 165 -2.01 0.66 12.76
N VAL A 166 -2.47 0.65 11.49
CA VAL A 166 -3.61 1.44 11.00
C VAL A 166 -4.49 0.53 10.15
N THR A 167 -5.82 0.64 10.32
CA THR A 167 -6.79 -0.13 9.51
C THR A 167 -7.84 0.80 8.94
N VAL A 168 -7.82 1.00 7.64
CA VAL A 168 -8.91 1.68 6.92
C VAL A 168 -10.02 0.68 6.64
N ARG A 169 -11.17 0.87 7.30
CA ARG A 169 -12.36 0.02 7.18
C ARG A 169 -13.41 0.74 6.36
N VAL A 170 -13.48 0.42 5.06
CA VAL A 170 -14.49 1.06 4.20
C VAL A 170 -15.91 0.54 4.53
N PRO A 171 -16.96 1.38 4.40
CA PRO A 171 -18.32 1.06 4.84
C PRO A 171 -19.06 0.15 3.86
N ALA A 172 -18.54 -1.06 3.65
CA ALA A 172 -19.14 -2.08 2.79
C ALA A 172 -18.85 -3.48 3.31
N LYS A 173 -19.70 -4.45 2.93
CA LYS A 173 -19.58 -5.88 3.28
C LYS A 173 -19.27 -6.77 2.08
N GLU A 174 -19.83 -6.43 0.93
CA GLU A 174 -19.66 -7.22 -0.28
C GLU A 174 -18.31 -6.91 -0.93
N THR A 175 -17.59 -7.96 -1.30
CA THR A 175 -16.22 -7.87 -1.82
C THR A 175 -16.06 -6.82 -2.91
N TYR A 176 -16.94 -6.79 -3.93
CA TYR A 176 -16.81 -5.85 -5.03
C TYR A 176 -17.03 -4.39 -4.59
N LYS A 177 -17.99 -4.13 -3.68
CA LYS A 177 -18.23 -2.78 -3.13
C LYS A 177 -17.05 -2.30 -2.26
N ILE A 178 -16.45 -3.20 -1.50
CA ILE A 178 -15.24 -2.89 -0.74
C ILE A 178 -14.12 -2.47 -1.69
N GLN A 179 -13.90 -3.21 -2.78
CA GLN A 179 -12.89 -2.89 -3.80
C GLN A 179 -13.20 -1.57 -4.51
N GLU A 180 -14.48 -1.28 -4.81
CA GLU A 180 -14.90 0.02 -5.36
C GLU A 180 -14.54 1.19 -4.44
N TYR A 181 -14.58 1.02 -3.11
CA TYR A 181 -14.14 2.02 -2.15
C TYR A 181 -12.62 2.04 -1.95
N HIS A 182 -11.94 0.90 -2.06
CA HIS A 182 -10.48 0.87 -1.95
C HIS A 182 -9.81 1.74 -3.00
N LEU A 183 -10.33 1.74 -4.24
CA LEU A 183 -9.80 2.53 -5.35
C LEU A 183 -9.67 4.03 -5.03
N PRO A 184 -10.72 4.78 -4.70
CA PRO A 184 -10.59 6.20 -4.37
C PRO A 184 -9.80 6.44 -3.08
N VAL A 185 -9.82 5.52 -2.11
CA VAL A 185 -9.01 5.61 -0.89
C VAL A 185 -7.52 5.59 -1.24
N TYR A 186 -7.03 4.57 -1.94
CA TYR A 186 -5.60 4.52 -2.22
C TYR A 186 -5.15 5.59 -3.21
N HIS A 187 -5.99 6.07 -4.12
CA HIS A 187 -5.68 7.26 -4.92
C HIS A 187 -5.47 8.50 -4.04
N ALA A 188 -6.31 8.69 -3.02
CA ALA A 188 -6.14 9.81 -2.08
C ALA A 188 -4.87 9.64 -1.23
N LEU A 189 -4.52 8.41 -0.80
CA LEU A 189 -3.27 8.11 -0.11
C LEU A 189 -2.06 8.47 -0.99
N CYS A 190 -2.02 7.99 -2.24
CA CYS A 190 -0.92 8.26 -3.18
C CYS A 190 -0.78 9.76 -3.46
N ALA A 191 -1.89 10.46 -3.74
CA ALA A 191 -1.89 11.90 -4.01
C ALA A 191 -1.42 12.73 -2.82
N ALA A 192 -1.91 12.41 -1.61
CA ALA A 192 -1.51 13.12 -0.40
C ALA A 192 -0.03 12.91 -0.04
N VAL A 193 0.47 11.68 -0.23
CA VAL A 193 1.89 11.35 -0.01
C VAL A 193 2.76 12.06 -1.05
N GLU A 194 2.36 12.08 -2.33
CA GLU A 194 3.05 12.80 -3.39
C GLU A 194 3.18 14.29 -3.07
N SER A 195 2.06 14.97 -2.79
CA SER A 195 2.06 16.39 -2.45
C SER A 195 2.94 16.71 -1.23
N ALA A 196 2.95 15.84 -0.22
CA ALA A 196 3.74 16.07 1.00
C ALA A 196 5.25 15.89 0.81
N LEU A 197 5.69 15.21 -0.25
CA LEU A 197 7.09 14.87 -0.46
C LEU A 197 7.72 15.56 -1.67
N PHE A 198 6.92 16.07 -2.62
CA PHE A 198 7.41 16.67 -3.87
C PHE A 198 6.91 18.08 -4.14
N ASP A 199 5.85 18.57 -3.45
CA ASP A 199 5.38 19.98 -3.52
C ASP A 199 5.99 20.81 -2.39
#